data_7dc8ae5b97230c33c3a598242b3c393a
#
_entry.id   7dc8ae5b97230c33c3a598242b3c393a
#
_cell.length_a   1.000
_cell.length_b   1.000
_cell.length_c   1.000
_cell.angle_alpha   90.00
_cell.angle_beta   90.00
_cell.angle_gamma   90.00
#
_symmetry.space_group_name_H-M   'P 1'
#
loop_
_entity.id
_entity.type
_entity.pdbx_description
1 polymer ?
#
loop_
_entity_poly.entity_id
_entity_poly.type
_entity_poly.pdbx_seq_one_letter_code
_entity_poly.pdbx_strand_id
1 'polypeptide(L)'
;LPSPLPAFGPGRPQIRHVACGISHTLFLSEQGDVFGVGRNDVGKLGLGPERVGEGVHTPEKLCLSADAPMAAAAGVGHSLVLAADGKVWGCGLARHGALPLQACREQGVVTSLQQCDLLDEHFVTNVAAGICSSFFVTDLGSVYFSGRSSWTLTPFGREGSTLSEMATPTRIQDLRRIRKV
;
A
#
# COMPACT_ATOMS: atom_id res chain seq x y z
N LEU A 1 -12.04 26.59 -11.23
CA LEU A 1 -10.66 26.43 -10.78
C LEU A 1 -10.62 25.41 -9.64
N PRO A 2 -9.61 24.54 -9.57
CA PRO A 2 -9.43 23.65 -8.41
C PRO A 2 -9.33 24.47 -7.12
N SER A 3 -10.05 24.04 -6.08
CA SER A 3 -9.99 24.67 -4.76
C SER A 3 -9.07 23.87 -3.84
N PRO A 4 -8.28 24.53 -2.97
CA PRO A 4 -7.47 23.82 -1.97
C PRO A 4 -8.36 23.00 -1.03
N LEU A 5 -7.88 21.83 -0.63
CA LEU A 5 -8.52 21.06 0.43
C LEU A 5 -8.40 21.81 1.76
N PRO A 6 -9.50 22.08 2.48
CA PRO A 6 -9.45 22.89 3.72
C PRO A 6 -8.56 22.29 4.82
N ALA A 7 -8.30 20.99 4.77
CA ALA A 7 -7.45 20.30 5.74
C ALA A 7 -5.96 20.64 5.60
N PHE A 8 -5.55 21.17 4.44
CA PHE A 8 -4.15 21.45 4.11
C PHE A 8 -3.99 22.93 3.70
N GLY A 9 -2.80 23.49 3.85
CA GLY A 9 -2.50 24.87 3.48
C GLY A 9 -1.70 25.62 4.53
N PRO A 10 -1.65 26.96 4.48
CA PRO A 10 -0.88 27.78 5.44
C PRO A 10 -1.26 27.49 6.89
N GLY A 11 -0.27 27.22 7.76
CA GLY A 11 -0.47 26.86 9.17
C GLY A 11 -1.02 25.46 9.43
N ARG A 12 -1.08 24.60 8.40
CA ARG A 12 -1.53 23.20 8.43
C ARG A 12 -0.47 22.27 7.85
N PRO A 13 -0.62 20.92 7.96
CA PRO A 13 0.37 20.00 7.42
C PRO A 13 0.64 20.27 5.93
N GLN A 14 1.90 20.41 5.58
CA GLN A 14 2.34 20.52 4.19
C GLN A 14 2.49 19.13 3.59
N ILE A 15 1.82 18.89 2.47
CA ILE A 15 1.79 17.59 1.82
C ILE A 15 2.90 17.49 0.77
N ARG A 16 3.71 16.43 0.88
CA ARG A 16 4.80 16.14 -0.06
C ARG A 16 4.52 14.97 -1.00
N HIS A 17 3.56 14.11 -0.66
CA HIS A 17 3.20 12.94 -1.47
C HIS A 17 1.70 12.66 -1.39
N VAL A 18 1.12 12.25 -2.52
CA VAL A 18 -0.29 11.86 -2.63
C VAL A 18 -0.37 10.54 -3.38
N ALA A 19 -1.14 9.59 -2.86
CA ALA A 19 -1.43 8.33 -3.50
C ALA A 19 -2.94 8.16 -3.63
N CYS A 20 -3.44 8.06 -4.86
CA CYS A 20 -4.86 7.90 -5.16
C CYS A 20 -5.18 6.45 -5.50
N GLY A 21 -6.05 5.83 -4.70
CA GLY A 21 -6.70 4.57 -5.02
C GLY A 21 -8.01 4.79 -5.78
N ILE A 22 -8.80 3.72 -5.95
CA ILE A 22 -10.08 3.83 -6.68
C ILE A 22 -11.13 4.65 -5.91
N SER A 23 -11.10 4.63 -4.59
CA SER A 23 -12.13 5.27 -3.75
C SER A 23 -11.58 5.82 -2.42
N HIS A 24 -10.27 5.90 -2.28
CA HIS A 24 -9.61 6.52 -1.15
C HIS A 24 -8.29 7.17 -1.60
N THR A 25 -7.80 8.10 -0.81
CA THR A 25 -6.54 8.82 -1.07
C THR A 25 -5.74 8.90 0.21
N LEU A 26 -4.44 8.70 0.10
CA LEU A 26 -3.47 8.88 1.17
C LEU A 26 -2.63 10.14 0.89
N PHE A 27 -2.30 10.85 1.95
CA PHE A 27 -1.42 12.01 1.91
C PHE A 27 -0.29 11.82 2.90
N LEU A 28 0.94 12.14 2.50
CA LEU A 28 2.08 12.20 3.40
C LEU A 28 2.49 13.66 3.58
N SER A 29 2.63 14.08 4.82
CA SER A 29 3.13 15.41 5.14
C SER A 29 4.66 15.45 5.20
N GLU A 30 5.22 16.66 5.13
CA GLU A 30 6.65 16.88 5.34
C GLU A 30 7.08 16.54 6.79
N GLN A 31 6.15 16.62 7.73
CA GLN A 31 6.37 16.27 9.14
C GLN A 31 6.37 14.76 9.40
N GLY A 32 6.10 13.94 8.38
CA GLY A 32 6.06 12.50 8.50
C GLY A 32 4.70 11.93 8.96
N ASP A 33 3.64 12.71 8.87
CA ASP A 33 2.30 12.22 9.15
C ASP A 33 1.66 11.62 7.89
N VAL A 34 0.86 10.57 8.07
CA VAL A 34 0.04 9.97 7.02
C VAL A 34 -1.42 10.31 7.29
N PHE A 35 -2.12 10.79 6.26
CA PHE A 35 -3.55 11.08 6.33
C PHE A 35 -4.29 10.27 5.27
N GLY A 36 -5.53 9.92 5.58
CA GLY A 36 -6.41 9.19 4.66
C GLY A 36 -7.77 9.86 4.54
N VAL A 37 -8.36 9.76 3.35
CA VAL A 37 -9.72 10.23 3.04
C VAL A 37 -10.38 9.31 2.03
N GLY A 38 -11.69 9.20 2.05
CA GLY A 38 -12.48 8.39 1.14
C GLY A 38 -13.17 7.21 1.81
N ARG A 39 -13.44 6.14 1.05
CA ARG A 39 -14.15 4.96 1.56
C ARG A 39 -13.23 4.08 2.40
N ASN A 40 -13.76 3.57 3.50
CA ASN A 40 -13.09 2.63 4.40
C ASN A 40 -13.85 1.29 4.52
N ASP A 41 -14.51 0.87 3.45
CA ASP A 41 -15.37 -0.34 3.38
C ASP A 41 -14.66 -1.65 3.76
N VAL A 42 -13.35 -1.73 3.56
CA VAL A 42 -12.51 -2.90 3.89
C VAL A 42 -11.30 -2.51 4.76
N GLY A 43 -11.43 -1.48 5.58
CA GLY A 43 -10.34 -1.05 6.48
C GLY A 43 -9.13 -0.43 5.76
N LYS A 44 -9.26 -0.04 4.49
CA LYS A 44 -8.14 0.44 3.65
C LYS A 44 -7.56 1.79 4.06
N LEU A 45 -8.21 2.50 4.98
CA LEU A 45 -7.67 3.69 5.63
C LEU A 45 -6.93 3.39 6.94
N GLY A 46 -6.97 2.15 7.45
CA GLY A 46 -6.24 1.77 8.64
C GLY A 46 -6.70 2.45 9.94
N LEU A 47 -7.97 2.87 10.01
CA LEU A 47 -8.54 3.64 11.14
C LEU A 47 -9.05 2.76 12.29
N GLY A 48 -8.83 1.46 12.24
CA GLY A 48 -9.32 0.51 13.24
C GLY A 48 -10.60 -0.22 12.83
N PRO A 49 -10.94 -1.30 13.55
CA PRO A 49 -12.06 -2.17 13.18
C PRO A 49 -13.43 -1.48 13.31
N GLU A 50 -13.59 -0.55 14.26
CA GLU A 50 -14.84 0.17 14.49
C GLU A 50 -15.21 1.11 13.33
N ARG A 51 -14.21 1.52 12.53
CA ARG A 51 -14.37 2.49 11.45
C ARG A 51 -14.51 1.82 10.07
N VAL A 52 -14.57 0.49 10.02
CA VAL A 52 -14.80 -0.23 8.76
C VAL A 52 -16.23 -0.01 8.27
N GLY A 53 -16.36 0.30 6.97
CA GLY A 53 -17.66 0.63 6.35
C GLY A 53 -17.96 2.12 6.30
N GLU A 54 -17.22 2.95 7.03
CA GLU A 54 -17.43 4.40 7.03
C GLU A 54 -16.85 5.11 5.80
N GLY A 55 -17.45 6.23 5.45
CA GLY A 55 -16.88 7.21 4.53
C GLY A 55 -16.18 8.32 5.31
N VAL A 56 -14.90 8.54 5.03
CA VAL A 56 -14.11 9.63 5.62
C VAL A 56 -14.11 10.80 4.64
N HIS A 57 -14.74 11.90 5.01
CA HIS A 57 -14.95 13.05 4.13
C HIS A 57 -13.89 14.15 4.28
N THR A 58 -13.17 14.15 5.38
CA THR A 58 -12.04 15.04 5.63
C THR A 58 -10.80 14.20 5.93
N PRO A 59 -9.60 14.58 5.46
CA PRO A 59 -8.39 13.82 5.75
C PRO A 59 -8.17 13.64 7.25
N GLU A 60 -8.10 12.39 7.69
CA GLU A 60 -7.82 11.99 9.07
C GLU A 60 -6.41 11.41 9.19
N LYS A 61 -5.72 11.73 10.26
CA LYS A 61 -4.39 11.20 10.54
C LYS A 61 -4.48 9.72 10.88
N LEU A 62 -3.66 8.91 10.21
CA LEU A 62 -3.58 7.47 10.45
C LEU A 62 -2.56 7.17 11.54
N CYS A 63 -2.85 6.15 12.37
CA CYS A 63 -1.91 5.66 13.36
C CYS A 63 -0.89 4.75 12.67
N LEU A 64 0.31 5.23 12.50
CA LEU A 64 1.46 4.50 11.97
C LEU A 64 2.53 4.39 13.04
N SER A 65 2.98 3.16 13.33
CA SER A 65 4.06 2.92 14.29
C SER A 65 5.45 2.96 13.64
N ALA A 66 5.53 3.37 12.38
CA ALA A 66 6.80 3.52 11.67
C ALA A 66 7.32 4.95 11.77
N ASP A 67 8.63 5.10 11.84
CA ASP A 67 9.31 6.37 11.73
C ASP A 67 9.43 6.81 10.26
N ALA A 68 9.29 8.12 10.02
CA ALA A 68 9.57 8.77 8.73
C ALA A 68 8.99 8.04 7.49
N PRO A 69 7.66 7.98 7.33
CA PRO A 69 7.06 7.43 6.11
C PRO A 69 7.54 8.23 4.88
N MET A 70 8.05 7.54 3.86
CA MET A 70 8.66 8.16 2.68
C MET A 70 7.74 8.17 1.46
N ALA A 71 6.96 7.12 1.28
CA ALA A 71 6.04 6.97 0.16
C ALA A 71 4.77 6.24 0.58
N ALA A 72 3.73 6.37 -0.20
CA ALA A 72 2.50 5.61 -0.06
C ALA A 72 2.02 5.13 -1.41
N ALA A 73 1.28 4.02 -1.42
CA ALA A 73 0.54 3.54 -2.58
C ALA A 73 -0.86 3.12 -2.16
N ALA A 74 -1.85 3.42 -3.00
CA ALA A 74 -3.24 3.12 -2.75
C ALA A 74 -3.81 2.30 -3.92
N GLY A 75 -4.29 1.10 -3.61
CA GLY A 75 -4.92 0.20 -4.57
C GLY A 75 -6.44 0.34 -4.62
N VAL A 76 -7.13 -0.73 -4.99
CA VAL A 76 -8.60 -0.77 -4.94
C VAL A 76 -9.09 -0.97 -3.50
N GLY A 77 -8.55 -1.96 -2.81
CA GLY A 77 -8.99 -2.36 -1.47
C GLY A 77 -7.91 -2.28 -0.40
N HIS A 78 -6.70 -1.86 -0.70
CA HIS A 78 -5.59 -1.83 0.25
C HIS A 78 -4.72 -0.59 0.10
N SER A 79 -3.97 -0.30 1.12
CA SER A 79 -3.02 0.80 1.21
C SER A 79 -1.66 0.29 1.66
N LEU A 80 -0.60 0.88 1.13
CA LEU A 80 0.78 0.64 1.52
C LEU A 80 1.44 1.96 1.92
N VAL A 81 2.29 1.90 2.94
CA VAL A 81 3.16 2.99 3.37
C VAL A 81 4.58 2.45 3.49
N LEU A 82 5.51 3.09 2.83
CA LEU A 82 6.93 2.79 2.90
C LEU A 82 7.60 3.75 3.88
N ALA A 83 8.33 3.22 4.82
CA ALA A 83 9.13 3.97 5.78
C ALA A 83 10.59 4.13 5.36
N ALA A 84 11.32 5.06 5.96
CA ALA A 84 12.71 5.38 5.62
C ALA A 84 13.69 4.25 5.91
N ASP A 85 13.34 3.35 6.83
CA ASP A 85 14.10 2.15 7.16
C ASP A 85 13.90 1.00 6.15
N GLY A 86 13.17 1.23 5.06
CA GLY A 86 12.86 0.24 4.03
C GLY A 86 11.72 -0.71 4.41
N LYS A 87 11.09 -0.53 5.57
CA LYS A 87 9.94 -1.34 5.99
C LYS A 87 8.65 -0.86 5.31
N VAL A 88 7.80 -1.81 4.99
CA VAL A 88 6.50 -1.55 4.37
C VAL A 88 5.40 -1.84 5.38
N TRP A 89 4.42 -0.94 5.44
CA TRP A 89 3.23 -1.07 6.27
C TRP A 89 2.00 -1.14 5.37
N GLY A 90 1.00 -1.94 5.75
CA GLY A 90 -0.18 -2.09 4.93
C GLY A 90 -1.45 -2.24 5.74
N CYS A 91 -2.58 -1.88 5.14
CA CYS A 91 -3.93 -2.09 5.66
C CYS A 91 -4.94 -2.29 4.53
N GLY A 92 -6.11 -2.79 4.86
CA GLY A 92 -7.20 -3.06 3.94
C GLY A 92 -7.34 -4.53 3.58
N LEU A 93 -7.76 -4.80 2.37
CA LEU A 93 -8.04 -6.14 1.88
C LEU A 93 -6.73 -6.91 1.67
N ALA A 94 -6.52 -7.93 2.51
CA ALA A 94 -5.36 -8.82 2.44
C ALA A 94 -5.61 -10.07 1.58
N ARG A 95 -6.85 -10.26 1.13
CA ARG A 95 -7.21 -11.40 0.27
C ARG A 95 -6.28 -11.47 -0.93
N HIS A 96 -6.01 -12.67 -1.37
CA HIS A 96 -5.15 -12.96 -2.51
C HIS A 96 -3.67 -12.54 -2.32
N GLY A 97 -3.26 -12.22 -1.08
CA GLY A 97 -1.87 -11.87 -0.78
C GLY A 97 -1.46 -10.45 -1.19
N ALA A 98 -2.42 -9.55 -1.45
CA ALA A 98 -2.10 -8.16 -1.79
C ALA A 98 -1.29 -7.44 -0.69
N LEU A 99 -1.49 -7.84 0.57
CA LEU A 99 -0.67 -7.45 1.71
C LEU A 99 0.23 -8.63 2.12
N PRO A 100 1.55 -8.51 2.07
CA PRO A 100 2.49 -9.57 2.43
C PRO A 100 2.68 -9.65 3.95
N LEU A 101 1.64 -10.11 4.63
CA LEU A 101 1.54 -10.28 6.06
C LEU A 101 1.32 -11.76 6.41
N GLN A 102 2.16 -12.31 7.28
CA GLN A 102 2.03 -13.69 7.74
C GLN A 102 0.68 -13.93 8.43
N ALA A 103 0.28 -13.01 9.31
CA ALA A 103 -0.95 -13.11 10.08
C ALA A 103 -2.23 -12.99 9.24
N CYS A 104 -2.17 -12.43 8.05
CA CYS A 104 -3.38 -12.10 7.25
C CYS A 104 -3.80 -13.17 6.26
N ARG A 105 -3.10 -14.28 6.19
CA ARG A 105 -3.50 -15.42 5.34
C ARG A 105 -4.90 -15.95 5.68
N GLU A 106 -5.33 -15.76 6.92
CA GLU A 106 -6.64 -16.24 7.42
C GLU A 106 -7.69 -15.14 7.58
N GLN A 107 -7.29 -13.91 7.90
CA GLN A 107 -8.23 -12.84 8.29
C GLN A 107 -8.88 -12.08 7.13
N GLY A 108 -8.28 -12.07 5.96
CA GLY A 108 -8.81 -11.44 4.75
C GLY A 108 -8.90 -9.89 4.77
N VAL A 109 -8.89 -9.23 5.93
CA VAL A 109 -8.95 -7.77 6.11
C VAL A 109 -8.05 -7.33 7.26
N VAL A 110 -7.29 -6.25 7.04
CA VAL A 110 -6.41 -5.61 8.02
C VAL A 110 -6.92 -4.20 8.25
N THR A 111 -7.43 -3.93 9.43
CA THR A 111 -8.14 -2.68 9.74
C THR A 111 -7.25 -1.55 10.27
N SER A 112 -6.00 -1.86 10.61
CA SER A 112 -4.98 -0.91 11.07
C SER A 112 -3.71 -1.10 10.25
N LEU A 113 -2.86 -0.08 10.14
CA LEU A 113 -1.55 -0.22 9.48
C LEU A 113 -0.68 -1.22 10.26
N GLN A 114 -0.27 -2.30 9.59
CA GLN A 114 0.60 -3.34 10.12
C GLN A 114 1.84 -3.50 9.25
N GLN A 115 2.97 -3.82 9.86
CA GLN A 115 4.23 -4.06 9.14
C GLN A 115 4.11 -5.33 8.31
N CYS A 116 4.50 -5.25 7.05
CA CYS A 116 4.52 -6.36 6.10
C CYS A 116 5.75 -7.25 6.38
N ASP A 117 5.64 -8.15 7.35
CA ASP A 117 6.71 -8.99 7.89
C ASP A 117 7.34 -9.96 6.87
N LEU A 118 6.62 -10.32 5.82
CA LEU A 118 7.17 -11.16 4.74
C LEU A 118 8.18 -10.43 3.83
N LEU A 119 8.43 -9.14 4.07
CA LEU A 119 9.43 -8.31 3.40
C LEU A 119 10.61 -7.94 4.30
N ASP A 120 10.67 -8.44 5.53
CA ASP A 120 11.64 -7.99 6.54
C ASP A 120 13.12 -8.21 6.16
N GLU A 121 13.40 -9.18 5.29
CA GLU A 121 14.76 -9.45 4.77
C GLU A 121 15.17 -8.49 3.64
N HIS A 122 14.28 -7.57 3.21
CA HIS A 122 14.50 -6.70 2.08
C HIS A 122 14.43 -5.23 2.48
N PHE A 123 15.36 -4.44 2.00
CA PHE A 123 15.26 -2.99 2.07
C PHE A 123 14.47 -2.48 0.85
N VAL A 124 13.19 -2.16 1.08
CA VAL A 124 12.31 -1.67 0.02
C VAL A 124 12.56 -0.18 -0.22
N THR A 125 12.64 0.21 -1.48
CA THR A 125 12.89 1.60 -1.91
C THR A 125 11.69 2.21 -2.64
N ASN A 126 10.76 1.38 -3.13
CA ASN A 126 9.53 1.85 -3.78
C ASN A 126 8.41 0.82 -3.67
N VAL A 127 7.18 1.31 -3.62
CA VAL A 127 5.95 0.51 -3.54
C VAL A 127 4.93 0.97 -4.58
N ALA A 128 4.18 0.02 -5.13
CA ALA A 128 3.03 0.29 -5.97
C ALA A 128 1.88 -0.67 -5.63
N ALA A 129 0.65 -0.19 -5.71
CA ALA A 129 -0.55 -0.95 -5.40
C ALA A 129 -1.51 -0.97 -6.60
N GLY A 130 -1.97 -2.16 -6.94
CA GLY A 130 -2.94 -2.41 -8.00
C GLY A 130 -4.33 -2.78 -7.47
N ILE A 131 -5.07 -3.56 -8.25
CA ILE A 131 -6.43 -4.00 -7.87
C ILE A 131 -6.38 -4.96 -6.68
N CYS A 132 -5.68 -6.07 -6.82
CA CYS A 132 -5.48 -7.10 -5.80
C CYS A 132 -4.01 -7.50 -5.71
N SER A 133 -3.10 -6.58 -5.97
CA SER A 133 -1.67 -6.86 -6.09
C SER A 133 -0.83 -5.70 -5.62
N SER A 134 0.39 -6.02 -5.20
CA SER A 134 1.39 -5.06 -4.77
C SER A 134 2.74 -5.38 -5.39
N PHE A 135 3.51 -4.35 -5.66
CA PHE A 135 4.87 -4.44 -6.16
C PHE A 135 5.82 -3.71 -5.22
N PHE A 136 7.00 -4.27 -5.06
CA PHE A 136 8.03 -3.76 -4.16
C PHE A 136 9.35 -3.75 -4.93
N VAL A 137 10.02 -2.61 -4.95
CA VAL A 137 11.37 -2.47 -5.49
C VAL A 137 12.33 -2.42 -4.32
N THR A 138 13.40 -3.20 -4.36
CA THR A 138 14.45 -3.20 -3.33
C THR A 138 15.62 -2.30 -3.71
N ASP A 139 16.47 -1.98 -2.76
CA ASP A 139 17.75 -1.27 -2.95
C ASP A 139 18.68 -1.96 -3.96
N LEU A 140 18.60 -3.29 -4.06
CA LEU A 140 19.33 -4.09 -5.05
C LEU A 140 18.72 -4.03 -6.45
N GLY A 141 17.61 -3.27 -6.64
CA GLY A 141 16.91 -3.14 -7.92
C GLY A 141 16.11 -4.40 -8.29
N SER A 142 15.85 -5.28 -7.34
CA SER A 142 14.96 -6.42 -7.53
C SER A 142 13.51 -5.98 -7.36
N VAL A 143 12.61 -6.57 -8.16
CA VAL A 143 11.17 -6.32 -8.06
C VAL A 143 10.50 -7.56 -7.51
N TYR A 144 9.69 -7.38 -6.47
CA TYR A 144 8.86 -8.41 -5.88
C TYR A 144 7.39 -8.10 -6.15
N PHE A 145 6.64 -9.15 -6.36
CA PHE A 145 5.19 -9.13 -6.55
C PHE A 145 4.52 -9.94 -5.45
N SER A 146 3.40 -9.44 -4.94
CA SER A 146 2.52 -10.14 -4.02
C SER A 146 1.08 -9.88 -4.41
N GLY A 147 0.22 -10.88 -4.33
CA GLY A 147 -1.19 -10.72 -4.67
C GLY A 147 -1.67 -11.61 -5.79
N ARG A 148 -2.78 -11.21 -6.40
CA ARG A 148 -3.43 -11.90 -7.48
C ARG A 148 -3.19 -11.17 -8.80
N SER A 149 -2.72 -11.88 -9.81
CA SER A 149 -2.68 -11.38 -11.18
C SER A 149 -3.96 -11.80 -11.90
N SER A 150 -4.73 -10.84 -12.41
CA SER A 150 -5.86 -11.11 -13.30
C SER A 150 -5.42 -10.94 -14.75
N TRP A 151 -5.65 -11.97 -15.51
CA TRP A 151 -5.82 -11.96 -16.95
C TRP A 151 -4.63 -12.12 -17.89
N THR A 152 -3.48 -11.66 -17.82
CA THR A 152 -2.51 -11.83 -18.91
C THR A 152 -1.08 -11.50 -18.53
N LEU A 153 -0.89 -10.91 -17.42
CA LEU A 153 0.43 -10.62 -16.87
C LEU A 153 0.66 -11.56 -15.69
N THR A 154 0.92 -12.83 -16.00
CA THR A 154 1.78 -13.54 -15.09
C THR A 154 3.10 -12.77 -15.10
N PRO A 155 3.59 -12.28 -13.96
CA PRO A 155 4.91 -11.64 -13.90
C PRO A 155 6.04 -12.51 -14.44
N PHE A 156 5.71 -13.72 -14.89
CA PHE A 156 6.60 -14.82 -15.20
C PHE A 156 6.47 -15.36 -16.61
N GLY A 157 5.75 -14.69 -17.53
CA GLY A 157 5.76 -15.02 -18.97
C GLY A 157 5.28 -16.43 -19.34
N ARG A 158 4.49 -17.09 -18.50
CA ARG A 158 3.90 -18.40 -18.84
C ARG A 158 2.50 -18.22 -19.41
N GLU A 159 2.33 -18.49 -20.68
CA GLU A 159 1.03 -18.64 -21.32
C GLU A 159 0.24 -19.78 -20.64
N GLY A 160 -1.03 -19.52 -20.32
CA GLY A 160 -2.02 -20.58 -20.06
C GLY A 160 -2.26 -20.95 -18.60
N SER A 161 -1.90 -20.17 -17.63
CA SER A 161 -2.24 -20.49 -16.23
C SER A 161 -3.43 -19.71 -15.69
N THR A 162 -4.39 -20.46 -15.17
CA THR A 162 -5.36 -20.05 -14.16
C THR A 162 -4.76 -19.04 -13.18
N LEU A 163 -5.58 -18.08 -12.76
CA LEU A 163 -5.31 -17.09 -11.72
C LEU A 163 -4.32 -17.60 -10.65
N SER A 164 -3.09 -17.10 -10.66
CA SER A 164 -2.13 -17.47 -9.63
C SER A 164 -2.18 -16.44 -8.51
N GLU A 165 -2.45 -16.91 -7.30
CA GLU A 165 -2.36 -16.11 -6.09
C GLU A 165 -0.99 -16.31 -5.46
N MET A 166 -0.28 -15.21 -5.22
CA MET A 166 1.01 -15.21 -4.55
C MET A 166 0.89 -14.48 -3.22
N ALA A 167 0.57 -15.24 -2.18
CA ALA A 167 0.47 -14.71 -0.83
C ALA A 167 1.84 -14.36 -0.22
N THR A 168 2.92 -14.88 -0.82
CA THR A 168 4.30 -14.56 -0.44
C THR A 168 4.93 -13.68 -1.51
N PRO A 169 5.64 -12.60 -1.14
CA PRO A 169 6.35 -11.78 -2.12
C PRO A 169 7.29 -12.64 -2.96
N THR A 170 7.07 -12.63 -4.27
CA THR A 170 7.84 -13.45 -5.20
C THR A 170 8.60 -12.54 -6.14
N ARG A 171 9.91 -12.78 -6.26
CA ARG A 171 10.77 -12.00 -7.13
C ARG A 171 10.41 -12.21 -8.60
N ILE A 172 10.22 -11.14 -9.33
CA ILE A 172 10.05 -11.17 -10.77
C ILE A 172 11.42 -11.39 -11.40
N GLN A 173 11.54 -12.46 -12.20
CA GLN A 173 12.76 -12.73 -12.95
C GLN A 173 12.84 -11.78 -14.15
N ASP A 174 14.04 -11.56 -14.66
CA ASP A 174 14.33 -10.74 -15.85
C ASP A 174 14.11 -9.22 -15.71
N LEU A 175 13.58 -8.73 -14.58
CA LEU A 175 13.56 -7.32 -14.26
C LEU A 175 14.76 -6.99 -13.36
N ARG A 176 15.75 -6.30 -13.92
CA ARG A 176 16.95 -5.86 -13.21
C ARG A 176 17.10 -4.35 -13.28
N ARG A 177 17.58 -3.72 -12.21
CA ARG A 177 17.88 -2.29 -12.11
C ARG A 177 16.66 -1.38 -12.26
N ILE A 178 15.50 -1.84 -11.82
CA ILE A 178 14.33 -0.96 -11.70
C ILE A 178 14.53 -0.04 -10.49
N ARG A 179 14.31 1.26 -10.68
CA ARG A 179 14.43 2.28 -9.63
C ARG A 179 13.07 2.80 -9.17
N LYS A 180 12.05 2.67 -10.01
CA LYS A 180 10.69 3.11 -9.71
C LYS A 180 9.68 2.25 -10.47
N VAL A 181 8.58 1.94 -9.84
CA VAL A 181 7.41 1.24 -10.40
C VAL A 181 6.22 2.20 -10.47
#